data_414b879d76c4405b7dfe540d1fa04a2f
#
_entry.id   414b879d76c4405b7dfe540d1fa04a2f
#
_cell.length_a   1.000
_cell.length_b   1.000
_cell.length_c   1.000
_cell.angle_alpha   90.00
_cell.angle_beta   90.00
_cell.angle_gamma   90.00
#
_symmetry.space_group_name_H-M   'P 1'
#
loop_
_entity.id
_entity.type
_entity.pdbx_description
1 polymer ?
#
loop_
_entity_poly.entity_id
_entity_poly.type
_entity_poly.pdbx_seq_one_letter_code
_entity_poly.pdbx_strand_id
1 'polypeptide(L)'
;GSDDQNAQVLAMNPTRGTTFDAAGRLRQRPTWWAWIAASAIGAALGAAATWWRRLEIASALHAGLRRSDTTVLQLFEAVAWVGSAFVLTSAICLTILSGAPPSDRSDLMRLVATEGICAASWTLIGVVIASTTIRERQLFAFFKGR
;
A
#
# COMPACT_ATOMS: atom_id res chain seq x y z
N GLY A 1 44.14 -36.33 15.04
CA GLY A 1 43.82 -36.25 13.66
C GLY A 1 42.48 -35.57 13.52
N SER A 2 42.51 -34.28 13.27
CA SER A 2 41.32 -33.50 13.01
C SER A 2 40.99 -33.67 11.50
N ASP A 3 40.09 -34.59 11.21
CA ASP A 3 39.44 -34.60 9.90
C ASP A 3 38.45 -33.43 9.86
N ASP A 4 38.97 -32.27 9.49
CA ASP A 4 38.17 -31.21 8.94
C ASP A 4 37.60 -31.72 7.61
N GLN A 5 36.51 -32.41 7.71
CA GLN A 5 35.67 -32.69 6.55
C GLN A 5 35.15 -31.34 6.07
N ASN A 6 35.90 -30.74 5.13
CA ASN A 6 35.35 -29.73 4.25
C ASN A 6 34.10 -30.32 3.59
N ALA A 7 32.95 -30.11 4.21
CA ALA A 7 31.68 -30.38 3.60
C ALA A 7 31.60 -29.49 2.34
N GLN A 8 32.10 -30.03 1.23
CA GLN A 8 31.83 -29.40 -0.06
C GLN A 8 30.34 -29.41 -0.25
N VAL A 9 29.75 -28.23 -0.08
CA VAL A 9 28.36 -28.02 -0.45
C VAL A 9 28.29 -28.23 -1.96
N LEU A 10 27.96 -29.46 -2.37
CA LEU A 10 27.74 -29.77 -3.77
C LEU A 10 26.54 -28.92 -4.24
N ALA A 11 26.81 -27.95 -5.10
CA ALA A 11 25.76 -27.18 -5.71
C ALA A 11 24.88 -28.13 -6.53
N MET A 12 23.63 -28.30 -6.15
CA MET A 12 22.66 -29.12 -6.87
C MET A 12 22.45 -28.65 -8.33
N ASN A 13 22.92 -27.46 -8.67
CA ASN A 13 22.87 -26.95 -10.02
C ASN A 13 24.16 -26.21 -10.36
N PRO A 14 25.08 -26.85 -11.13
CA PRO A 14 26.39 -26.28 -11.46
C PRO A 14 26.32 -24.97 -12.25
N THR A 15 25.18 -24.65 -12.87
CA THR A 15 25.01 -23.42 -13.65
C THR A 15 24.74 -22.19 -12.77
N ARG A 16 24.49 -22.37 -11.45
CA ARG A 16 24.11 -21.30 -10.54
C ARG A 16 25.21 -20.86 -9.55
N GLY A 17 26.41 -21.42 -9.65
CA GLY A 17 27.53 -21.10 -8.75
C GLY A 17 27.37 -21.64 -7.34
N THR A 18 28.43 -21.53 -6.54
CA THR A 18 28.48 -21.99 -5.14
C THR A 18 28.00 -20.92 -4.14
N THR A 19 27.82 -19.68 -4.57
CA THR A 19 27.40 -18.57 -3.73
C THR A 19 25.94 -18.22 -4.01
N PHE A 20 25.10 -18.35 -2.98
CA PHE A 20 23.70 -17.92 -3.06
C PHE A 20 23.63 -16.41 -2.79
N ASP A 21 23.55 -15.59 -3.84
CA ASP A 21 23.28 -14.17 -3.73
C ASP A 21 21.77 -13.92 -3.64
N ALA A 22 21.27 -13.92 -2.39
CA ALA A 22 19.86 -13.62 -2.11
C ALA A 22 19.49 -12.18 -2.49
N ALA A 23 20.42 -11.23 -2.31
CA ALA A 23 20.20 -9.82 -2.60
C ALA A 23 20.13 -9.56 -4.11
N GLY A 24 21.01 -10.19 -4.89
CA GLY A 24 20.96 -10.12 -6.35
C GLY A 24 19.69 -10.71 -6.93
N ARG A 25 19.19 -11.80 -6.36
CA ARG A 25 17.91 -12.40 -6.78
C ARG A 25 16.69 -11.56 -6.42
N LEU A 26 16.71 -10.87 -5.29
CA LEU A 26 15.65 -9.92 -4.92
C LEU A 26 15.58 -8.75 -5.91
N ARG A 27 16.73 -8.24 -6.35
CA ARG A 27 16.80 -7.16 -7.35
C ARG A 27 16.39 -7.59 -8.76
N GLN A 28 16.59 -8.87 -9.10
CA GLN A 28 16.20 -9.43 -10.41
C GLN A 28 14.75 -9.90 -10.47
N ARG A 29 14.02 -9.87 -9.36
CA ARG A 29 12.58 -10.20 -9.37
C ARG A 29 11.80 -9.13 -10.14
N PRO A 30 10.85 -9.52 -10.99
CA PRO A 30 9.96 -8.58 -11.68
C PRO A 30 9.07 -7.77 -10.70
N THR A 31 9.17 -8.02 -9.40
CA THR A 31 8.43 -7.32 -8.34
C THR A 31 9.11 -6.04 -7.85
N TRP A 32 10.23 -5.62 -8.43
CA TRP A 32 10.89 -4.37 -8.02
C TRP A 32 9.99 -3.13 -8.22
N TRP A 33 9.03 -3.19 -9.12
CA TRP A 33 8.05 -2.14 -9.37
C TRP A 33 6.75 -2.28 -8.57
N ALA A 34 6.62 -3.33 -7.71
CA ALA A 34 5.41 -3.60 -6.93
C ALA A 34 4.99 -2.43 -6.05
N TRP A 35 5.95 -1.69 -5.47
CA TRP A 35 5.68 -0.50 -4.69
C TRP A 35 5.04 0.63 -5.52
N ILE A 36 5.40 0.76 -6.81
CA ILE A 36 4.78 1.74 -7.73
C ILE A 36 3.33 1.33 -8.01
N ALA A 37 3.11 0.05 -8.29
CA ALA A 37 1.76 -0.47 -8.50
C ALA A 37 0.89 -0.32 -7.26
N ALA A 38 1.41 -0.66 -6.08
CA ALA A 38 0.72 -0.48 -4.81
C ALA A 38 0.36 0.99 -4.55
N SER A 39 1.28 1.91 -4.84
CA SER A 39 1.06 3.35 -4.73
C SER A 39 -0.03 3.83 -5.68
N ALA A 40 0.00 3.41 -6.94
CA ALA A 40 -1.01 3.79 -7.94
C ALA A 40 -2.39 3.25 -7.57
N ILE A 41 -2.48 2.00 -7.14
CA ILE A 41 -3.72 1.39 -6.67
C ILE A 41 -4.24 2.12 -5.42
N GLY A 42 -3.37 2.41 -4.46
CA GLY A 42 -3.71 3.17 -3.26
C GLY A 42 -4.31 4.53 -3.60
N ALA A 43 -3.64 5.31 -4.46
CA ALA A 43 -4.13 6.61 -4.91
C ALA A 43 -5.49 6.50 -5.63
N ALA A 44 -5.65 5.52 -6.50
CA ALA A 44 -6.90 5.28 -7.22
C ALA A 44 -8.05 4.91 -6.27
N LEU A 45 -7.80 4.06 -5.28
CA LEU A 45 -8.79 3.69 -4.26
C LEU A 45 -9.20 4.88 -3.40
N GLY A 46 -8.25 5.70 -2.93
CA GLY A 46 -8.53 6.90 -2.18
C GLY A 46 -9.35 7.91 -2.98
N ALA A 47 -9.00 8.13 -4.23
CA ALA A 47 -9.74 8.99 -5.13
C ALA A 47 -11.15 8.44 -5.42
N ALA A 48 -11.29 7.16 -5.70
CA ALA A 48 -12.58 6.52 -5.99
C ALA A 48 -13.52 6.57 -4.78
N ALA A 49 -13.01 6.28 -3.56
CA ALA A 49 -13.79 6.34 -2.33
C ALA A 49 -14.36 7.76 -2.10
N THR A 50 -13.52 8.78 -2.28
CA THR A 50 -13.95 10.18 -2.18
C THR A 50 -14.92 10.57 -3.30
N TRP A 51 -14.68 10.10 -4.53
CA TRP A 51 -15.54 10.38 -5.68
C TRP A 51 -16.93 9.78 -5.52
N TRP A 52 -17.06 8.61 -4.93
CA TRP A 52 -18.37 8.00 -4.65
C TRP A 52 -19.21 8.84 -3.69
N ARG A 53 -18.54 9.53 -2.76
CA ARG A 53 -19.19 10.41 -1.77
C ARG A 53 -19.29 11.88 -2.23
N ARG A 54 -19.03 12.15 -3.51
CA ARG A 54 -19.03 13.53 -4.06
C ARG A 54 -20.31 14.32 -3.81
N LEU A 55 -21.48 13.67 -3.83
CA LEU A 55 -22.76 14.33 -3.57
C LEU A 55 -22.91 14.75 -2.11
N GLU A 56 -22.44 13.91 -1.20
CA GLU A 56 -22.44 14.18 0.25
C GLU A 56 -21.51 15.36 0.58
N ILE A 57 -20.30 15.35 0.01
CA ILE A 57 -19.33 16.43 0.15
C ILE A 57 -19.88 17.74 -0.44
N ALA A 58 -20.49 17.69 -1.61
CA ALA A 58 -21.03 18.85 -2.28
C ALA A 58 -22.25 19.42 -1.53
N SER A 59 -23.09 18.59 -0.93
CA SER A 59 -24.21 19.04 -0.08
C SER A 59 -23.72 19.69 1.21
N ALA A 60 -22.67 19.15 1.82
CA ALA A 60 -22.04 19.71 3.01
C ALA A 60 -21.45 21.11 2.74
N LEU A 61 -20.80 21.28 1.59
CA LEU A 61 -20.29 22.59 1.13
C LEU A 61 -21.44 23.59 0.89
N HIS A 62 -22.54 23.13 0.32
CA HIS A 62 -23.73 23.98 0.10
C HIS A 62 -24.38 24.39 1.42
N ALA A 63 -24.31 23.54 2.45
CA ALA A 63 -24.77 23.86 3.81
C ALA A 63 -23.86 24.85 4.56
N GLY A 64 -22.77 25.33 3.92
CA GLY A 64 -21.86 26.34 4.47
C GLY A 64 -20.66 25.81 5.21
N LEU A 65 -20.39 24.49 5.18
CA LEU A 65 -19.15 23.92 5.71
C LEU A 65 -17.95 24.39 4.89
N ARG A 66 -16.85 24.71 5.59
CA ARG A 66 -15.61 25.06 4.92
C ARG A 66 -14.99 23.85 4.22
N ARG A 67 -14.34 24.07 3.08
CA ARG A 67 -13.64 23.00 2.36
C ARG A 67 -12.58 22.31 3.21
N SER A 68 -11.87 23.08 4.05
CA SER A 68 -10.89 22.52 4.98
C SER A 68 -11.51 21.47 5.90
N ASP A 69 -12.69 21.77 6.45
CA ASP A 69 -13.35 20.93 7.44
C ASP A 69 -13.84 19.63 6.80
N THR A 70 -14.41 19.72 5.59
CA THR A 70 -14.82 18.53 4.84
C THR A 70 -13.62 17.68 4.42
N THR A 71 -12.51 18.28 4.02
CA THR A 71 -11.28 17.54 3.67
C THR A 71 -10.67 16.87 4.89
N VAL A 72 -10.62 17.55 6.02
CA VAL A 72 -10.12 16.99 7.29
C VAL A 72 -10.98 15.81 7.73
N LEU A 73 -12.32 15.93 7.66
CA LEU A 73 -13.22 14.85 8.01
C LEU A 73 -12.99 13.60 7.12
N GLN A 74 -12.87 13.80 5.80
CA GLN A 74 -12.59 12.73 4.85
C GLN A 74 -11.22 12.08 5.11
N LEU A 75 -10.24 12.89 5.51
CA LEU A 75 -8.91 12.41 5.85
C LEU A 75 -8.93 11.53 7.12
N PHE A 76 -9.63 11.98 8.18
CA PHE A 76 -9.78 11.17 9.39
C PHE A 76 -10.46 9.83 9.11
N GLU A 77 -11.51 9.84 8.32
CA GLU A 77 -12.20 8.62 7.91
C GLU A 77 -11.28 7.70 7.08
N ALA A 78 -10.55 8.27 6.13
CA ALA A 78 -9.57 7.52 5.35
C ALA A 78 -8.47 6.91 6.22
N VAL A 79 -7.94 7.65 7.19
CA VAL A 79 -6.94 7.14 8.15
C VAL A 79 -7.51 5.98 8.96
N ALA A 80 -8.76 6.05 9.38
CA ALA A 80 -9.39 4.99 10.15
C ALA A 80 -9.50 3.68 9.36
N TRP A 81 -10.02 3.71 8.13
CA TRP A 81 -10.18 2.49 7.34
C TRP A 81 -8.86 1.99 6.73
N VAL A 82 -7.95 2.89 6.31
CA VAL A 82 -6.60 2.51 5.84
C VAL A 82 -5.78 1.92 6.99
N GLY A 83 -5.86 2.53 8.17
CA GLY A 83 -5.17 2.04 9.37
C GLY A 83 -5.67 0.66 9.78
N SER A 84 -6.99 0.45 9.80
CA SER A 84 -7.56 -0.86 10.11
C SER A 84 -7.19 -1.93 9.08
N ALA A 85 -7.20 -1.60 7.80
CA ALA A 85 -6.75 -2.50 6.74
C ALA A 85 -5.26 -2.84 6.87
N PHE A 86 -4.42 -1.87 7.19
CA PHE A 86 -2.99 -2.07 7.40
C PHE A 86 -2.71 -3.00 8.60
N VAL A 87 -3.41 -2.78 9.73
CA VAL A 87 -3.29 -3.66 10.91
C VAL A 87 -3.72 -5.08 10.59
N LEU A 88 -4.86 -5.25 9.91
CA LEU A 88 -5.37 -6.57 9.54
C LEU A 88 -4.39 -7.29 8.59
N THR A 89 -3.90 -6.60 7.57
CA THR A 89 -2.92 -7.17 6.62
C THR A 89 -1.63 -7.56 7.34
N SER A 90 -1.13 -6.70 8.24
CA SER A 90 0.06 -6.98 9.03
C SER A 90 -0.12 -8.20 9.94
N ALA A 91 -1.28 -8.35 10.57
CA ALA A 91 -1.60 -9.52 11.39
C ALA A 91 -1.62 -10.81 10.55
N ILE A 92 -2.25 -10.78 9.38
CA ILE A 92 -2.25 -11.93 8.45
C ILE A 92 -0.83 -12.26 8.00
N CYS A 93 -0.03 -11.28 7.62
CA CYS A 93 1.36 -11.51 7.24
C CYS A 93 2.18 -12.12 8.38
N LEU A 94 2.02 -11.63 9.62
CA LEU A 94 2.70 -12.19 10.79
C LEU A 94 2.33 -13.66 11.03
N THR A 95 1.06 -14.02 10.87
CA THR A 95 0.64 -15.42 11.01
C THR A 95 1.24 -16.33 9.94
N ILE A 96 1.30 -15.86 8.68
CA ILE A 96 1.91 -16.62 7.59
C ILE A 96 3.44 -16.74 7.81
N LEU A 97 4.10 -15.66 8.23
CA LEU A 97 5.54 -15.63 8.45
C LEU A 97 5.96 -16.37 9.73
N SER A 98 5.03 -16.72 10.62
CA SER A 98 5.38 -17.47 11.84
C SER A 98 6.08 -18.80 11.54
N GLY A 99 5.80 -19.43 10.39
CA GLY A 99 6.46 -20.63 9.91
C GLY A 99 7.77 -20.41 9.13
N ALA A 100 8.16 -19.17 8.88
CA ALA A 100 9.37 -18.87 8.11
C ALA A 100 10.63 -18.84 8.99
N PRO A 101 11.83 -19.16 8.43
CA PRO A 101 13.11 -19.01 9.14
C PRO A 101 13.30 -17.58 9.66
N PRO A 102 13.94 -17.39 10.83
CA PRO A 102 14.11 -16.06 11.42
C PRO A 102 14.85 -15.06 10.52
N SER A 103 15.82 -15.53 9.72
CA SER A 103 16.57 -14.71 8.75
C SER A 103 15.67 -14.08 7.70
N ASP A 104 14.72 -14.84 7.19
CA ASP A 104 13.87 -14.39 6.08
C ASP A 104 12.70 -13.54 6.59
N ARG A 105 12.29 -13.76 7.85
CA ARG A 105 11.16 -13.05 8.48
C ARG A 105 11.41 -11.54 8.52
N SER A 106 12.63 -11.10 8.88
CA SER A 106 12.95 -9.67 8.99
C SER A 106 12.88 -8.96 7.65
N ASP A 107 13.35 -9.60 6.59
CA ASP A 107 13.37 -9.01 5.24
C ASP A 107 11.98 -8.96 4.61
N LEU A 108 11.20 -10.02 4.82
CA LEU A 108 9.79 -10.04 4.39
C LEU A 108 8.94 -9.02 5.14
N MET A 109 9.16 -8.85 6.44
CA MET A 109 8.46 -7.81 7.22
C MET A 109 8.80 -6.41 6.76
N ARG A 110 10.07 -6.12 6.44
CA ARG A 110 10.47 -4.83 5.88
C ARG A 110 9.80 -4.58 4.54
N LEU A 111 9.71 -5.59 3.68
CA LEU A 111 9.04 -5.49 2.38
C LEU A 111 7.55 -5.13 2.56
N VAL A 112 6.84 -5.90 3.37
CA VAL A 112 5.41 -5.69 3.66
C VAL A 112 5.17 -4.30 4.26
N ALA A 113 6.01 -3.88 5.22
CA ALA A 113 5.91 -2.57 5.83
C ALA A 113 6.13 -1.45 4.80
N THR A 114 7.15 -1.57 3.95
CA THR A 114 7.46 -0.55 2.94
C THR A 114 6.33 -0.41 1.92
N GLU A 115 5.86 -1.52 1.36
CA GLU A 115 4.76 -1.51 0.39
C GLU A 115 3.44 -1.01 1.02
N GLY A 116 3.14 -1.44 2.24
CA GLY A 116 1.96 -1.01 2.97
C GLY A 116 1.97 0.48 3.31
N ILE A 117 3.10 1.02 3.76
CA ILE A 117 3.26 2.45 4.03
C ILE A 117 3.14 3.26 2.73
N CYS A 118 3.76 2.82 1.64
CA CYS A 118 3.63 3.47 0.34
C CYS A 118 2.16 3.49 -0.11
N ALA A 119 1.47 2.35 -0.10
CA ALA A 119 0.07 2.27 -0.49
C ALA A 119 -0.82 3.17 0.39
N ALA A 120 -0.65 3.13 1.71
CA ALA A 120 -1.39 3.97 2.66
C ALA A 120 -1.17 5.46 2.39
N SER A 121 0.08 5.89 2.24
CA SER A 121 0.41 7.29 1.97
C SER A 121 -0.22 7.79 0.66
N TRP A 122 -0.13 7.02 -0.41
CA TRP A 122 -0.73 7.38 -1.70
C TRP A 122 -2.26 7.33 -1.67
N THR A 123 -2.87 6.47 -0.84
CA THR A 123 -4.32 6.49 -0.63
C THR A 123 -4.77 7.82 -0.01
N LEU A 124 -4.06 8.30 1.02
CA LEU A 124 -4.37 9.59 1.65
C LEU A 124 -4.16 10.76 0.67
N ILE A 125 -3.10 10.72 -0.14
CA ILE A 125 -2.88 11.71 -1.20
C ILE A 125 -4.04 11.69 -2.21
N GLY A 126 -4.50 10.51 -2.62
CA GLY A 126 -5.66 10.34 -3.51
C GLY A 126 -6.94 10.95 -2.94
N VAL A 127 -7.20 10.77 -1.64
CA VAL A 127 -8.32 11.39 -0.92
C VAL A 127 -8.23 12.91 -0.96
N VAL A 128 -7.06 13.46 -0.65
CA VAL A 128 -6.86 14.93 -0.65
C VAL A 128 -7.06 15.51 -2.05
N ILE A 129 -6.46 14.92 -3.07
CA ILE A 129 -6.61 15.39 -4.46
C ILE A 129 -8.08 15.33 -4.89
N ALA A 130 -8.77 14.23 -4.62
CA ALA A 130 -10.18 14.07 -4.99
C ALA A 130 -11.08 15.06 -4.25
N SER A 131 -10.87 15.24 -2.93
CA SER A 131 -11.68 16.17 -2.11
C SER A 131 -11.52 17.62 -2.57
N THR A 132 -10.32 18.04 -2.98
CA THR A 132 -10.07 19.39 -3.49
C THR A 132 -10.62 19.62 -4.90
N THR A 133 -10.85 18.56 -5.67
CA THR A 133 -11.38 18.62 -7.04
C THR A 133 -12.91 18.78 -7.06
N ILE A 134 -13.61 18.33 -6.00
CA ILE A 134 -15.07 18.42 -5.91
C ILE A 134 -15.48 19.88 -5.66
N ARG A 135 -16.38 20.42 -6.52
CA ARG A 135 -16.88 21.78 -6.46
C ARG A 135 -18.40 21.81 -6.34
N GLU A 136 -18.95 22.79 -5.62
CA GLU A 136 -20.40 23.01 -5.47
C GLU A 136 -21.14 23.13 -6.81
N ARG A 137 -20.50 23.74 -7.82
CA ARG A 137 -21.10 23.89 -9.17
C ARG A 137 -21.41 22.57 -9.84
N GLN A 138 -20.80 21.48 -9.42
CA GLN A 138 -21.07 20.14 -9.95
C GLN A 138 -22.41 19.59 -9.49
N LEU A 139 -22.96 20.06 -8.35
CA LEU A 139 -24.30 19.69 -7.89
C LEU A 139 -25.36 19.98 -8.96
N PHE A 140 -25.34 21.19 -9.53
CA PHE A 140 -26.33 21.59 -10.55
C PHE A 140 -26.18 20.80 -11.85
N ALA A 141 -24.97 20.42 -12.23
CA ALA A 141 -24.72 19.58 -13.41
C ALA A 141 -25.30 18.16 -13.25
N PHE A 142 -25.25 17.61 -12.02
CA PHE A 142 -25.79 16.27 -11.72
C PHE A 142 -27.30 16.21 -11.69
N PHE A 143 -27.99 17.31 -11.31
CA PHE A 143 -29.45 17.39 -11.33
C PHE A 143 -30.02 17.69 -12.73
N LYS A 144 -29.24 18.35 -13.59
CA LYS A 144 -29.68 18.71 -14.96
C LYS A 144 -29.48 17.59 -15.98
N GLY A 145 -28.71 16.55 -15.65
CA GLY A 145 -28.38 15.41 -16.51
C GLY A 145 -29.28 14.17 -16.29
N ARG A 146 -30.37 14.32 -15.54
CA ARG A 146 -31.49 13.37 -15.47
C ARG A 146 -32.71 14.03 -16.08
#